data_cf4f8cfc6bbb23d3b8b24c81b3e4b5ac
#
_entry.id   cf4f8cfc6bbb23d3b8b24c81b3e4b5ac
#
_cell.length_a   1.000
_cell.length_b   1.000
_cell.length_c   1.000
_cell.angle_alpha   90.00
_cell.angle_beta   90.00
_cell.angle_gamma   90.00
#
_symmetry.space_group_name_H-M   'P 1'
#
loop_
_entity.id
_entity.type
_entity.pdbx_description
1 polymer ?
#
loop_
_entity_poly.entity_id
_entity_poly.type
_entity_poly.pdbx_seq_one_letter_code
_entity_poly.pdbx_strand_id
1 'polypeptide(L)'
;MPEELSGKKKALDLSEEMPLVEGVESDEEFLLARDLTKSFVKAIKTFRFYPPDNPILKGFQELLPKKFQFFLNKYHSFVFQIGEHTLSYKGKVLYENRDVKTSLAFLFYKDGIRELRFMKGLEEWEVKGFVDVIIRSDNINQLEDDFVTLMWEKDFNHISYLATDEFLEDMPIFIPDNVEQFRKELVFKPISHEVEVDFLEEDMEEGLDLDEALSKLIEELDSFVSNRSVYSLTPEEVERLRREVETEIEPTFVLNIVDILFEMLVWEKEPEPYQNAVNILNKVLDAMLTLGELQKAIDLLKRVYIFQRTYELKDWQIEILRKFIVEAGNEQRIERIGKLLEQEEEIRSEDVHSYLILLQRNAIQPLIRLLGERQKSKTRRVICDALSEIGKNAFELFTSYMDDPRWYLVRNITYILGRIGREESLPYIQKAFIHEDSRVKREAIQAFGLIGSTKAVGLLVKALTDGDARIRAMAAINLGKVGKKSTLGPLLEVVQSKDFQKREPAEMKAFFDAIGMVGGSKESILVLQQLLERKSWFSRGKMDEIRIGAAQALAMIGTPETMAILESGKNSKDEFMRDACLQALKSKSTKESMA
;
A
#
# COMPACT_ATOMS: atom_id res chain seq x y z
N MET A 1 -37.49 -40.40 26.49
CA MET A 1 -36.74 -40.84 25.30
C MET A 1 -36.72 -39.66 24.34
N PRO A 2 -35.61 -38.93 24.19
CA PRO A 2 -35.40 -38.01 23.09
C PRO A 2 -34.47 -38.66 22.07
N GLU A 3 -34.84 -38.49 20.80
CA GLU A 3 -34.16 -39.03 19.62
C GLU A 3 -32.82 -38.35 19.41
N GLU A 4 -31.83 -39.18 19.11
CA GLU A 4 -30.46 -38.80 18.72
C GLU A 4 -30.44 -38.17 17.33
N LEU A 5 -30.06 -36.93 17.24
CA LEU A 5 -29.64 -36.27 16.00
C LEU A 5 -28.17 -36.58 15.74
N SER A 6 -27.93 -37.71 15.07
CA SER A 6 -26.64 -38.10 14.51
C SER A 6 -26.33 -37.26 13.27
N GLY A 7 -25.73 -36.08 13.47
CA GLY A 7 -25.14 -35.29 12.41
C GLY A 7 -23.76 -35.86 12.01
N LYS A 8 -23.72 -36.71 10.99
CA LYS A 8 -22.48 -37.10 10.32
C LYS A 8 -21.81 -35.85 9.72
N LYS A 9 -20.78 -35.33 10.40
CA LYS A 9 -19.82 -34.44 9.77
C LYS A 9 -19.12 -35.22 8.66
N LYS A 10 -19.41 -34.87 7.40
CA LYS A 10 -18.61 -35.27 6.24
C LYS A 10 -17.16 -34.87 6.49
N ALA A 11 -16.28 -35.85 6.58
CA ALA A 11 -14.85 -35.61 6.48
C ALA A 11 -14.61 -34.96 5.12
N LEU A 12 -14.02 -33.72 5.12
CA LEU A 12 -13.58 -33.11 3.89
C LEU A 12 -12.52 -34.01 3.27
N ASP A 13 -12.78 -34.40 2.03
CA ASP A 13 -11.85 -35.15 1.21
C ASP A 13 -10.67 -34.23 0.85
N LEU A 14 -9.55 -34.45 1.53
CA LEU A 14 -8.29 -33.70 1.34
C LEU A 14 -7.54 -34.15 0.07
N SER A 15 -8.19 -34.88 -0.82
CA SER A 15 -7.64 -35.40 -2.07
C SER A 15 -7.89 -34.51 -3.29
N GLU A 16 -8.38 -33.27 -3.13
CA GLU A 16 -8.34 -32.31 -4.23
C GLU A 16 -6.89 -32.04 -4.62
N GLU A 17 -6.48 -32.70 -5.68
CA GLU A 17 -5.17 -32.59 -6.31
C GLU A 17 -4.96 -31.13 -6.74
N MET A 18 -3.87 -30.55 -6.26
CA MET A 18 -3.36 -29.29 -6.80
C MET A 18 -3.20 -29.45 -8.32
N PRO A 19 -3.62 -28.48 -9.15
CA PRO A 19 -3.38 -28.53 -10.57
C PRO A 19 -1.87 -28.68 -10.82
N LEU A 20 -1.48 -29.84 -11.35
CA LEU A 20 -0.12 -30.18 -11.69
C LEU A 20 0.18 -29.58 -13.06
N VAL A 21 1.19 -28.74 -13.15
CA VAL A 21 1.80 -28.41 -14.44
C VAL A 21 2.56 -29.65 -14.91
N GLU A 22 1.99 -30.39 -15.87
CA GLU A 22 2.65 -31.54 -16.51
C GLU A 22 3.80 -31.04 -17.38
N GLY A 23 4.98 -31.63 -17.20
CA GLY A 23 6.09 -31.54 -18.14
C GLY A 23 7.37 -30.92 -17.62
N VAL A 24 8.06 -31.56 -16.66
CA VAL A 24 9.51 -31.36 -16.47
C VAL A 24 10.14 -32.65 -15.95
N GLU A 25 11.06 -33.21 -16.72
CA GLU A 25 11.90 -34.34 -16.33
C GLU A 25 12.91 -33.95 -15.25
N SER A 26 13.00 -34.81 -14.27
CA SER A 26 14.01 -35.20 -13.29
C SER A 26 15.23 -34.28 -13.08
N ASP A 27 15.03 -33.23 -12.27
CA ASP A 27 16.08 -32.68 -11.42
C ASP A 27 15.68 -33.02 -9.96
N GLU A 28 16.48 -33.83 -9.28
CA GLU A 28 16.20 -34.27 -7.90
C GLU A 28 15.96 -33.08 -6.96
N GLU A 29 16.68 -31.99 -7.18
CA GLU A 29 16.51 -30.75 -6.44
C GLU A 29 15.08 -30.18 -6.62
N PHE A 30 14.59 -30.15 -7.86
CA PHE A 30 13.27 -29.63 -8.16
C PHE A 30 12.14 -30.52 -7.59
N LEU A 31 12.31 -31.82 -7.62
CA LEU A 31 11.34 -32.75 -7.00
C LEU A 31 11.26 -32.54 -5.48
N LEU A 32 12.40 -32.35 -4.81
CA LEU A 32 12.46 -32.05 -3.39
C LEU A 32 11.89 -30.67 -3.07
N ALA A 33 12.17 -29.65 -3.90
CA ALA A 33 11.59 -28.33 -3.77
C ALA A 33 10.06 -28.37 -3.88
N ARG A 34 9.54 -29.16 -4.84
CA ARG A 34 8.09 -29.34 -5.05
C ARG A 34 7.44 -30.08 -3.87
N ASP A 35 8.07 -31.13 -3.35
CA ASP A 35 7.56 -31.85 -2.18
C ASP A 35 7.56 -30.98 -0.93
N LEU A 36 8.60 -30.17 -0.71
CA LEU A 36 8.67 -29.18 0.36
C LEU A 36 7.53 -28.16 0.24
N THR A 37 7.34 -27.59 -0.97
CA THR A 37 6.27 -26.61 -1.24
C THR A 37 4.87 -27.20 -1.01
N LYS A 38 4.61 -28.43 -1.49
CA LYS A 38 3.33 -29.12 -1.23
C LYS A 38 3.08 -29.29 0.27
N SER A 39 4.09 -29.71 1.02
CA SER A 39 3.99 -29.91 2.46
C SER A 39 3.76 -28.59 3.20
N PHE A 40 4.41 -27.53 2.75
CA PHE A 40 4.24 -26.18 3.27
C PHE A 40 2.82 -25.64 3.04
N VAL A 41 2.34 -25.67 1.80
CA VAL A 41 0.97 -25.22 1.45
C VAL A 41 -0.08 -26.03 2.20
N LYS A 42 0.09 -27.36 2.30
CA LYS A 42 -0.82 -28.23 3.05
C LYS A 42 -0.82 -27.89 4.54
N ALA A 43 0.33 -27.63 5.14
CA ALA A 43 0.46 -27.21 6.52
C ALA A 43 -0.32 -25.90 6.76
N ILE A 44 -0.08 -24.85 5.95
CA ILE A 44 -0.77 -23.56 6.09
C ILE A 44 -2.29 -23.72 5.95
N LYS A 45 -2.77 -24.46 4.94
CA LYS A 45 -4.20 -24.75 4.80
C LYS A 45 -4.77 -25.45 6.04
N THR A 46 -4.05 -26.40 6.62
CA THR A 46 -4.51 -27.10 7.82
C THR A 46 -4.55 -26.18 9.04
N PHE A 47 -3.55 -25.34 9.24
CA PHE A 47 -3.51 -24.36 10.33
C PHE A 47 -4.62 -23.31 10.24
N ARG A 48 -5.11 -22.99 9.04
CA ARG A 48 -6.26 -22.07 8.84
C ARG A 48 -7.60 -22.65 9.30
N PHE A 49 -7.77 -23.98 9.19
CA PHE A 49 -9.05 -24.64 9.44
C PHE A 49 -9.21 -25.22 10.85
N TYR A 50 -8.13 -25.49 11.54
CA TYR A 50 -8.19 -26.16 12.85
C TYR A 50 -7.70 -25.24 13.97
N PRO A 51 -8.34 -25.28 15.17
CA PRO A 51 -7.89 -24.52 16.32
C PRO A 51 -6.48 -24.99 16.78
N PRO A 52 -5.69 -24.12 17.44
CA PRO A 52 -4.28 -24.37 17.78
C PRO A 52 -4.00 -25.68 18.54
N ASP A 53 -4.96 -26.16 19.34
CA ASP A 53 -4.81 -27.37 20.18
C ASP A 53 -5.13 -28.69 19.46
N ASN A 54 -5.45 -28.64 18.16
CA ASN A 54 -5.82 -29.85 17.43
C ASN A 54 -4.60 -30.78 17.24
N PRO A 55 -4.71 -32.07 17.57
CA PRO A 55 -3.62 -33.06 17.44
C PRO A 55 -3.03 -33.18 16.02
N ILE A 56 -3.83 -32.91 14.98
CA ILE A 56 -3.40 -32.95 13.57
C ILE A 56 -2.31 -31.90 13.31
N LEU A 57 -2.39 -30.74 13.97
CA LEU A 57 -1.42 -29.66 13.81
C LEU A 57 -0.03 -30.03 14.34
N LYS A 58 0.05 -30.83 15.41
CA LYS A 58 1.32 -31.30 15.97
C LYS A 58 2.16 -32.05 14.94
N GLY A 59 1.51 -32.92 14.13
CA GLY A 59 2.20 -33.65 13.07
C GLY A 59 2.84 -32.71 12.01
N PHE A 60 2.17 -31.62 11.64
CA PHE A 60 2.73 -30.64 10.70
C PHE A 60 3.81 -29.76 11.34
N GLN A 61 3.65 -29.39 12.63
CA GLN A 61 4.66 -28.63 13.38
C GLN A 61 6.01 -29.36 13.50
N GLU A 62 5.98 -30.71 13.52
CA GLU A 62 7.20 -31.52 13.57
C GLU A 62 7.74 -31.86 12.17
N LEU A 63 6.86 -32.10 11.20
CA LEU A 63 7.26 -32.53 9.85
C LEU A 63 7.86 -31.42 9.02
N LEU A 64 7.27 -30.21 9.10
CA LEU A 64 7.66 -29.10 8.24
C LEU A 64 9.09 -28.62 8.50
N PRO A 65 9.54 -28.39 9.75
CA PRO A 65 10.93 -28.04 10.03
C PRO A 65 11.92 -29.10 9.55
N LYS A 66 11.60 -30.39 9.72
CA LYS A 66 12.45 -31.50 9.25
C LYS A 66 12.62 -31.50 7.74
N LYS A 67 11.56 -31.20 6.97
CA LYS A 67 11.62 -31.11 5.52
C LYS A 67 12.45 -29.91 5.06
N PHE A 68 12.27 -28.75 5.69
CA PHE A 68 13.14 -27.59 5.41
C PHE A 68 14.61 -27.91 5.70
N GLN A 69 14.90 -28.46 6.87
CA GLN A 69 16.28 -28.83 7.24
C GLN A 69 16.89 -29.85 6.29
N PHE A 70 16.13 -30.87 5.87
CA PHE A 70 16.59 -31.86 4.91
C PHE A 70 16.99 -31.20 3.58
N PHE A 71 16.13 -30.33 3.04
CA PHE A 71 16.40 -29.61 1.80
C PHE A 71 17.62 -28.67 1.95
N LEU A 72 17.63 -27.86 3.02
CA LEU A 72 18.66 -26.85 3.27
C LEU A 72 20.03 -27.47 3.59
N ASN A 73 20.08 -28.65 4.19
CA ASN A 73 21.33 -29.36 4.41
C ASN A 73 21.98 -29.83 3.09
N LYS A 74 21.14 -30.16 2.08
CA LYS A 74 21.61 -30.62 0.77
C LYS A 74 21.93 -29.46 -0.18
N TYR A 75 21.07 -28.42 -0.22
CA TYR A 75 21.13 -27.35 -1.21
C TYR A 75 21.43 -25.95 -0.63
N HIS A 76 21.63 -25.83 0.67
CA HIS A 76 22.05 -24.62 1.41
C HIS A 76 21.02 -23.49 1.45
N SER A 77 20.21 -23.28 0.44
CA SER A 77 19.16 -22.26 0.41
C SER A 77 17.93 -22.73 -0.37
N PHE A 78 16.77 -22.22 0.03
CA PHE A 78 15.51 -22.42 -0.67
C PHE A 78 14.85 -21.05 -0.88
N VAL A 79 14.55 -20.71 -2.14
CA VAL A 79 14.08 -19.38 -2.50
C VAL A 79 12.76 -19.47 -3.25
N PHE A 80 11.67 -18.96 -2.66
CA PHE A 80 10.45 -18.68 -3.38
C PHE A 80 10.56 -17.36 -4.14
N GLN A 81 10.35 -17.38 -5.44
CA GLN A 81 10.01 -16.22 -6.24
C GLN A 81 8.49 -16.09 -6.26
N ILE A 82 7.97 -14.92 -5.89
CA ILE A 82 6.55 -14.70 -5.64
C ILE A 82 5.98 -13.85 -6.77
N GLY A 83 5.08 -14.44 -7.55
CA GLY A 83 4.21 -13.75 -8.48
C GLY A 83 2.82 -13.57 -7.87
N GLU A 84 1.94 -12.83 -8.54
CA GLU A 84 0.58 -12.54 -8.05
C GLU A 84 -0.21 -13.80 -7.69
N HIS A 85 -0.10 -14.85 -8.49
CA HIS A 85 -0.82 -16.10 -8.31
C HIS A 85 0.09 -17.33 -8.18
N THR A 86 1.41 -17.14 -8.23
CA THR A 86 2.37 -18.22 -8.34
C THR A 86 3.51 -18.14 -7.33
N LEU A 87 3.97 -19.30 -6.85
CA LEU A 87 5.26 -19.45 -6.18
C LEU A 87 6.16 -20.27 -7.09
N SER A 88 7.34 -19.75 -7.41
CA SER A 88 8.31 -20.42 -8.27
C SER A 88 9.66 -20.59 -7.59
N TYR A 89 10.42 -21.57 -8.05
CA TYR A 89 11.77 -21.88 -7.62
C TYR A 89 12.68 -22.00 -8.83
N LYS A 90 13.75 -21.20 -8.88
CA LYS A 90 14.66 -21.15 -10.03
C LYS A 90 13.94 -21.02 -11.38
N GLY A 91 12.92 -20.16 -11.43
CA GLY A 91 12.13 -19.88 -12.64
C GLY A 91 11.08 -20.94 -13.01
N LYS A 92 10.92 -22.03 -12.24
CA LYS A 92 9.89 -23.05 -12.46
C LYS A 92 8.77 -22.91 -11.43
N VAL A 93 7.52 -22.90 -11.87
CA VAL A 93 6.34 -22.78 -11.00
C VAL A 93 6.17 -24.04 -10.15
N LEU A 94 6.09 -23.88 -8.83
CA LEU A 94 5.84 -24.93 -7.84
C LEU A 94 4.40 -24.94 -7.31
N TYR A 95 3.76 -23.77 -7.30
CA TYR A 95 2.41 -23.55 -6.82
C TYR A 95 1.74 -22.46 -7.63
N GLU A 96 0.49 -22.69 -8.02
CA GLU A 96 -0.39 -21.71 -8.68
C GLU A 96 -1.77 -21.76 -8.05
N ASN A 97 -2.34 -20.61 -7.70
CA ASN A 97 -3.72 -20.48 -7.26
C ASN A 97 -4.22 -19.07 -7.55
N ARG A 98 -5.26 -18.95 -8.39
CA ARG A 98 -5.87 -17.69 -8.82
C ARG A 98 -6.97 -17.19 -7.89
N ASP A 99 -7.39 -18.00 -6.93
CA ASP A 99 -8.36 -17.56 -5.93
C ASP A 99 -7.69 -16.68 -4.88
N VAL A 100 -7.91 -15.38 -4.99
CA VAL A 100 -7.35 -14.34 -4.12
C VAL A 100 -7.60 -14.60 -2.63
N LYS A 101 -8.74 -15.23 -2.28
CA LYS A 101 -9.12 -15.51 -0.88
C LYS A 101 -8.32 -16.65 -0.25
N THR A 102 -7.85 -17.60 -1.05
CA THR A 102 -7.16 -18.81 -0.57
C THR A 102 -5.72 -18.92 -1.04
N SER A 103 -5.27 -18.02 -1.92
CA SER A 103 -3.93 -18.04 -2.51
C SER A 103 -2.87 -17.61 -1.51
N LEU A 104 -1.91 -18.50 -1.25
CA LEU A 104 -0.72 -18.18 -0.46
C LEU A 104 0.24 -17.23 -1.23
N ALA A 105 0.31 -17.37 -2.55
CA ALA A 105 1.10 -16.48 -3.40
C ALA A 105 0.56 -15.05 -3.32
N PHE A 106 -0.76 -14.88 -3.46
CA PHE A 106 -1.39 -13.57 -3.37
C PHE A 106 -1.24 -12.93 -1.98
N LEU A 107 -1.26 -13.74 -0.91
CA LEU A 107 -1.04 -13.25 0.45
C LEU A 107 0.32 -12.54 0.59
N PHE A 108 1.37 -13.11 0.03
CA PHE A 108 2.70 -12.50 0.03
C PHE A 108 2.81 -11.35 -0.96
N TYR A 109 2.24 -11.54 -2.16
CA TYR A 109 2.31 -10.57 -3.25
C TYR A 109 1.63 -9.24 -2.90
N LYS A 110 0.42 -9.28 -2.28
CA LYS A 110 -0.33 -8.09 -1.88
C LYS A 110 0.42 -7.19 -0.89
N ASP A 111 1.29 -7.77 -0.06
CA ASP A 111 2.09 -7.06 0.93
C ASP A 111 3.50 -6.71 0.39
N GLY A 112 3.66 -6.77 -0.95
CA GLY A 112 4.88 -6.33 -1.65
C GLY A 112 6.01 -7.37 -1.68
N ILE A 113 5.84 -8.58 -1.13
CA ILE A 113 6.90 -9.58 -1.11
C ILE A 113 7.06 -10.20 -2.50
N ARG A 114 8.29 -10.20 -3.01
CA ARG A 114 8.66 -10.79 -4.31
C ARG A 114 9.59 -11.98 -4.19
N GLU A 115 10.30 -12.09 -3.08
CA GLU A 115 11.18 -13.23 -2.80
C GLU A 115 11.13 -13.57 -1.31
N LEU A 116 11.04 -14.86 -1.00
CA LEU A 116 11.22 -15.41 0.35
C LEU A 116 12.37 -16.42 0.29
N ARG A 117 13.37 -16.23 1.14
CA ARG A 117 14.57 -17.06 1.17
C ARG A 117 14.73 -17.72 2.53
N PHE A 118 14.92 -19.02 2.52
CA PHE A 118 15.25 -19.84 3.67
C PHE A 118 16.69 -20.33 3.55
N MET A 119 17.48 -20.21 4.61
CA MET A 119 18.91 -20.51 4.61
C MET A 119 19.25 -21.70 5.50
N LYS A 120 20.38 -22.35 5.22
CA LYS A 120 20.93 -23.41 6.06
C LYS A 120 21.17 -22.89 7.48
N GLY A 121 20.80 -23.68 8.47
CA GLY A 121 20.78 -23.27 9.86
C GLY A 121 19.37 -22.96 10.39
N LEU A 122 18.35 -22.98 9.51
CA LEU A 122 16.97 -22.73 9.87
C LEU A 122 16.51 -23.59 11.05
N GLU A 123 16.09 -22.93 12.11
CA GLU A 123 15.69 -23.58 13.36
C GLU A 123 14.18 -23.86 13.39
N GLU A 124 13.76 -24.80 14.23
CA GLU A 124 12.36 -25.20 14.34
C GLU A 124 11.45 -24.06 14.80
N TRP A 125 11.93 -23.21 15.71
CA TRP A 125 11.17 -22.05 16.19
C TRP A 125 10.95 -21.00 15.10
N GLU A 126 11.90 -20.85 14.14
CA GLU A 126 11.75 -19.92 13.02
C GLU A 126 10.68 -20.40 12.05
N VAL A 127 10.64 -21.70 11.74
CA VAL A 127 9.59 -22.28 10.90
C VAL A 127 8.22 -22.13 11.54
N LYS A 128 8.10 -22.40 12.85
CA LYS A 128 6.85 -22.23 13.60
C LYS A 128 6.43 -20.75 13.65
N GLY A 129 7.39 -19.86 13.92
CA GLY A 129 7.16 -18.42 13.93
C GLY A 129 6.73 -17.89 12.57
N PHE A 130 7.30 -18.40 11.48
CA PHE A 130 6.92 -18.03 10.12
C PHE A 130 5.50 -18.49 9.77
N VAL A 131 5.13 -19.72 10.16
CA VAL A 131 3.75 -20.20 10.03
C VAL A 131 2.78 -19.32 10.83
N ASP A 132 3.13 -18.93 12.06
CA ASP A 132 2.34 -18.01 12.90
C ASP A 132 2.15 -16.65 12.23
N VAL A 133 3.19 -16.09 11.63
CA VAL A 133 3.11 -14.85 10.85
C VAL A 133 2.11 -14.98 9.69
N ILE A 134 2.17 -16.09 8.92
CA ILE A 134 1.24 -16.31 7.80
C ILE A 134 -0.21 -16.39 8.30
N ILE A 135 -0.45 -17.11 9.39
CA ILE A 135 -1.81 -17.29 9.93
C ILE A 135 -2.36 -15.99 10.48
N ARG A 136 -1.52 -15.20 11.14
CA ARG A 136 -1.92 -13.86 11.62
C ARG A 136 -2.21 -12.91 10.47
N SER A 137 -1.35 -12.86 9.45
CA SER A 137 -1.53 -11.99 8.28
C SER A 137 -2.77 -12.32 7.45
N ASP A 138 -3.31 -13.54 7.60
CA ASP A 138 -4.52 -14.01 6.92
C ASP A 138 -5.81 -13.73 7.71
N ASN A 139 -5.72 -13.39 8.99
CA ASN A 139 -6.87 -13.18 9.87
C ASN A 139 -7.34 -11.72 9.79
N ILE A 140 -8.21 -11.43 8.82
CA ILE A 140 -8.74 -10.10 8.47
C ILE A 140 -9.35 -9.33 9.67
N ASN A 141 -9.76 -10.05 10.73
CA ASN A 141 -10.48 -9.47 11.87
C ASN A 141 -9.62 -9.06 13.07
N GLN A 142 -8.29 -9.29 13.06
CA GLN A 142 -7.43 -9.07 14.23
C GLN A 142 -6.10 -8.35 13.92
N LEU A 143 -5.91 -7.81 12.73
CA LEU A 143 -4.58 -7.37 12.30
C LEU A 143 -4.32 -5.89 12.43
N GLU A 144 -3.37 -5.65 13.29
CA GLU A 144 -2.68 -4.38 13.47
C GLU A 144 -1.56 -4.16 12.43
N ASP A 145 -1.04 -5.24 11.77
CA ASP A 145 0.17 -5.17 10.94
C ASP A 145 0.11 -6.04 9.68
N ASP A 146 0.74 -5.57 8.58
CA ASP A 146 0.92 -6.34 7.36
C ASP A 146 1.95 -7.47 7.54
N PHE A 147 2.01 -8.40 6.57
CA PHE A 147 2.92 -9.54 6.62
C PHE A 147 4.39 -9.12 6.81
N VAL A 148 4.82 -8.04 6.17
CA VAL A 148 6.18 -7.50 6.27
C VAL A 148 6.48 -7.05 7.70
N THR A 149 5.55 -6.34 8.33
CA THR A 149 5.69 -5.89 9.73
C THR A 149 5.77 -7.07 10.69
N LEU A 150 4.91 -8.09 10.52
CA LEU A 150 4.94 -9.30 11.34
C LEU A 150 6.24 -10.10 11.17
N MET A 151 6.78 -10.16 9.94
CA MET A 151 8.09 -10.75 9.69
C MET A 151 9.21 -10.02 10.43
N TRP A 152 9.10 -8.70 10.53
CA TRP A 152 10.09 -7.89 11.25
C TRP A 152 10.04 -8.09 12.75
N GLU A 153 8.85 -8.25 13.33
CA GLU A 153 8.70 -8.51 14.76
C GLU A 153 9.37 -9.81 15.20
N LYS A 154 9.37 -10.81 14.34
CA LYS A 154 9.95 -12.14 14.66
C LYS A 154 11.46 -12.19 14.54
N ASP A 155 12.10 -11.27 13.83
CA ASP A 155 13.54 -11.13 13.66
C ASP A 155 14.27 -12.46 13.34
N PHE A 156 13.81 -13.14 12.29
CA PHE A 156 14.35 -14.43 11.89
C PHE A 156 15.79 -14.34 11.40
N ASN A 157 16.66 -15.24 11.87
CA ASN A 157 18.07 -15.28 11.45
C ASN A 157 18.26 -15.94 10.08
N HIS A 158 17.43 -16.96 9.76
CA HIS A 158 17.60 -17.79 8.56
C HIS A 158 16.44 -17.65 7.56
N ILE A 159 15.52 -16.72 7.78
CA ILE A 159 14.47 -16.38 6.83
C ILE A 159 14.63 -14.91 6.43
N SER A 160 14.88 -14.68 5.15
CA SER A 160 14.95 -13.33 4.59
C SER A 160 13.95 -13.17 3.45
N TYR A 161 13.55 -11.95 3.15
CA TYR A 161 12.63 -11.65 2.07
C TYR A 161 13.05 -10.40 1.32
N LEU A 162 12.65 -10.33 0.06
CA LEU A 162 12.72 -9.13 -0.76
C LEU A 162 11.31 -8.60 -0.90
N ALA A 163 11.04 -7.44 -0.30
CA ALA A 163 9.84 -6.69 -0.55
C ALA A 163 10.16 -5.57 -1.54
N THR A 164 9.35 -5.48 -2.60
CA THR A 164 9.38 -4.34 -3.51
C THR A 164 8.17 -3.48 -3.22
N ASP A 165 8.38 -2.18 -3.12
CA ASP A 165 7.30 -1.19 -3.05
C ASP A 165 6.67 -0.98 -4.45
N GLU A 166 6.44 -2.05 -5.22
CA GLU A 166 5.82 -1.98 -6.55
C GLU A 166 4.42 -1.35 -6.54
N PHE A 167 3.80 -1.22 -5.38
CA PHE A 167 2.59 -0.41 -5.23
C PHE A 167 2.81 1.11 -5.44
N LEU A 168 4.05 1.53 -5.64
CA LEU A 168 4.39 2.93 -5.87
C LEU A 168 4.63 3.27 -7.35
N GLU A 169 4.77 2.28 -8.24
CA GLU A 169 5.09 2.51 -9.66
C GLU A 169 3.87 2.51 -10.59
N ASP A 170 2.73 1.90 -10.22
CA ASP A 170 1.57 1.71 -11.11
C ASP A 170 0.30 2.51 -10.74
N MET A 171 0.36 3.42 -9.78
CA MET A 171 -0.72 4.39 -9.63
C MET A 171 -0.42 5.58 -10.53
N PRO A 172 -1.16 5.78 -11.63
CA PRO A 172 -1.07 7.03 -12.38
C PRO A 172 -1.40 8.16 -11.40
N ILE A 173 -0.45 9.06 -11.22
CA ILE A 173 -0.68 10.34 -10.56
C ILE A 173 -1.73 11.02 -11.43
N PHE A 174 -2.99 10.93 -11.03
CA PHE A 174 -4.06 11.67 -11.66
C PHE A 174 -3.92 13.12 -11.22
N ILE A 175 -3.02 13.83 -11.87
CA ILE A 175 -3.06 15.28 -11.93
C ILE A 175 -4.13 15.56 -13.00
N PRO A 176 -5.26 16.19 -12.67
CA PRO A 176 -6.20 16.58 -13.70
C PRO A 176 -5.55 17.72 -14.51
N ASP A 177 -4.86 17.38 -15.58
CA ASP A 177 -4.28 18.35 -16.53
C ASP A 177 -5.36 19.03 -17.40
N ASN A 178 -6.64 18.75 -17.18
CA ASN A 178 -7.66 19.20 -18.11
C ASN A 178 -8.86 19.87 -17.39
N VAL A 179 -8.62 21.04 -16.81
CA VAL A 179 -9.67 21.96 -16.36
C VAL A 179 -10.61 22.36 -17.51
N GLU A 180 -10.14 22.33 -18.78
CA GLU A 180 -10.97 22.61 -19.95
C GLU A 180 -11.97 21.50 -20.32
N GLN A 181 -11.69 20.25 -20.00
CA GLN A 181 -12.59 19.13 -20.27
C GLN A 181 -13.78 19.15 -19.30
N PHE A 182 -13.58 19.56 -18.07
CA PHE A 182 -14.64 19.77 -17.09
C PHE A 182 -15.55 20.95 -17.42
N ARG A 183 -15.05 21.97 -18.14
CA ARG A 183 -15.86 23.11 -18.59
C ARG A 183 -16.91 22.74 -19.63
N LYS A 184 -16.71 21.67 -20.38
CA LYS A 184 -17.62 21.23 -21.47
C LYS A 184 -18.75 20.33 -20.98
N GLU A 185 -18.65 19.70 -19.84
CA GLU A 185 -19.65 18.77 -19.30
C GLU A 185 -20.71 19.43 -18.39
N LEU A 186 -20.48 20.68 -17.96
CA LEU A 186 -21.42 21.43 -17.13
C LEU A 186 -22.08 22.57 -17.93
N VAL A 187 -22.95 22.21 -18.86
CA VAL A 187 -23.86 23.17 -19.50
C VAL A 187 -25.13 23.26 -18.67
N PHE A 188 -25.22 24.28 -17.82
CA PHE A 188 -26.46 24.64 -17.15
C PHE A 188 -27.46 25.21 -18.15
N LYS A 189 -28.67 24.63 -18.22
CA LYS A 189 -29.85 25.28 -18.81
C LYS A 189 -30.58 26.02 -17.68
N PRO A 190 -30.80 27.32 -17.77
CA PRO A 190 -31.55 28.03 -16.77
C PRO A 190 -33.04 27.61 -16.81
N ILE A 191 -33.57 27.22 -15.68
CA ILE A 191 -35.01 27.01 -15.49
C ILE A 191 -35.59 28.34 -14.98
N SER A 192 -36.40 28.96 -15.80
CA SER A 192 -37.14 30.18 -15.45
C SER A 192 -38.48 29.79 -14.84
N HIS A 193 -38.63 29.85 -13.53
CA HIS A 193 -39.91 30.05 -12.86
C HIS A 193 -39.66 30.67 -11.48
N GLU A 194 -40.30 31.82 -11.26
CA GLU A 194 -40.40 32.48 -9.95
C GLU A 194 -41.35 31.69 -9.04
N VAL A 195 -40.84 31.24 -7.91
CA VAL A 195 -41.62 30.70 -6.80
C VAL A 195 -41.14 31.41 -5.53
N GLU A 196 -42.02 32.26 -4.98
CA GLU A 196 -41.85 32.81 -3.63
C GLU A 196 -42.09 31.71 -2.59
N VAL A 197 -41.10 31.44 -1.75
CA VAL A 197 -41.21 30.52 -0.62
C VAL A 197 -40.88 31.28 0.66
N ASP A 198 -41.90 31.44 1.51
CA ASP A 198 -41.74 31.96 2.87
C ASP A 198 -41.15 30.89 3.78
N PHE A 199 -40.00 31.17 4.37
CA PHE A 199 -39.36 30.30 5.35
C PHE A 199 -39.69 30.76 6.77
N LEU A 200 -40.28 29.87 7.54
CA LEU A 200 -40.47 30.04 8.99
C LEU A 200 -39.21 29.57 9.73
N GLU A 201 -38.65 30.45 10.55
CA GLU A 201 -37.61 30.13 11.51
C GLU A 201 -38.20 29.32 12.66
N GLU A 202 -37.76 28.09 12.89
CA GLU A 202 -37.80 27.43 14.20
C GLU A 202 -36.60 26.52 14.42
N ASP A 203 -36.11 26.56 15.64
CA ASP A 203 -34.93 25.93 16.20
C ASP A 203 -34.80 24.44 15.87
N MET A 204 -33.67 24.04 15.27
CA MET A 204 -33.30 22.64 15.11
C MET A 204 -32.24 22.25 16.13
N GLU A 205 -32.65 21.45 17.10
CA GLU A 205 -31.77 20.79 18.07
C GLU A 205 -30.83 19.76 17.42
N GLU A 206 -29.64 19.64 17.99
CA GLU A 206 -28.61 18.71 17.58
C GLU A 206 -29.07 17.24 17.70
N GLY A 207 -28.95 16.45 16.61
CA GLY A 207 -28.99 15.01 16.68
C GLY A 207 -30.12 14.27 15.97
N LEU A 208 -30.79 14.87 15.00
CA LEU A 208 -31.87 14.20 14.27
C LEU A 208 -31.32 13.20 13.22
N ASP A 209 -31.78 11.95 13.35
CA ASP A 209 -31.70 10.93 12.33
C ASP A 209 -32.37 11.41 11.04
N LEU A 210 -31.77 11.19 9.87
CA LEU A 210 -32.28 11.65 8.59
C LEU A 210 -33.69 11.08 8.31
N ASP A 211 -33.95 9.84 8.75
CA ASP A 211 -35.26 9.20 8.67
C ASP A 211 -36.29 9.90 9.55
N GLU A 212 -35.89 10.42 10.71
CA GLU A 212 -36.75 11.16 11.61
C GLU A 212 -37.06 12.58 11.06
N ALA A 213 -36.03 13.22 10.44
CA ALA A 213 -36.23 14.54 9.79
C ALA A 213 -37.11 14.43 8.54
N LEU A 214 -36.94 13.38 7.72
CA LEU A 214 -37.79 13.08 6.58
C LEU A 214 -39.22 12.70 7.02
N SER A 215 -39.36 11.92 8.10
CA SER A 215 -40.67 11.57 8.66
C SER A 215 -41.40 12.79 9.17
N LYS A 216 -40.73 13.74 9.85
CA LYS A 216 -41.30 15.01 10.26
C LYS A 216 -41.73 15.89 9.08
N LEU A 217 -40.90 15.96 8.03
CA LEU A 217 -41.22 16.71 6.82
C LEU A 217 -42.46 16.12 6.12
N ILE A 218 -42.58 14.79 6.10
CA ILE A 218 -43.75 14.10 5.55
C ILE A 218 -45.00 14.34 6.42
N GLU A 219 -44.87 14.32 7.75
CA GLU A 219 -45.98 14.64 8.66
C GLU A 219 -46.44 16.10 8.54
N GLU A 220 -45.49 17.03 8.37
CA GLU A 220 -45.82 18.45 8.13
C GLU A 220 -46.51 18.67 6.79
N LEU A 221 -46.06 18.00 5.73
CA LEU A 221 -46.72 17.99 4.43
C LEU A 221 -48.13 17.37 4.52
N ASP A 222 -48.32 16.29 5.25
CA ASP A 222 -49.62 15.68 5.49
C ASP A 222 -50.55 16.62 6.30
N SER A 223 -50.00 17.35 7.27
CA SER A 223 -50.76 18.36 8.04
C SER A 223 -51.17 19.58 7.18
N PHE A 224 -50.28 19.98 6.26
CA PHE A 224 -50.54 21.10 5.34
C PHE A 224 -51.59 20.72 4.28
N VAL A 225 -51.57 19.50 3.78
CA VAL A 225 -52.55 18.96 2.83
C VAL A 225 -53.91 18.76 3.50
N SER A 226 -53.95 18.35 4.77
CA SER A 226 -55.20 18.13 5.51
C SER A 226 -56.00 19.42 5.81
N ASN A 227 -55.33 20.57 5.81
CA ASN A 227 -55.98 21.86 6.17
C ASN A 227 -56.54 22.66 5.00
N ARG A 228 -56.39 22.22 3.74
CA ARG A 228 -57.02 22.88 2.58
C ARG A 228 -57.98 21.94 1.87
N SER A 229 -59.27 22.06 2.22
CA SER A 229 -60.38 21.34 1.63
C SER A 229 -60.78 21.84 0.21
N VAL A 230 -59.92 21.56 -0.80
CA VAL A 230 -60.31 21.85 -2.20
C VAL A 230 -60.09 20.64 -3.13
N TYR A 231 -59.29 19.66 -2.78
CA TYR A 231 -59.17 18.42 -3.51
C TYR A 231 -59.02 17.26 -2.52
N SER A 232 -60.07 16.44 -2.38
CA SER A 232 -59.97 15.14 -1.70
C SER A 232 -59.34 14.15 -2.66
N LEU A 233 -58.04 13.88 -2.49
CA LEU A 233 -57.35 12.78 -3.16
C LEU A 233 -57.95 11.46 -2.67
N THR A 234 -58.22 10.56 -3.58
CA THR A 234 -58.62 9.20 -3.24
C THR A 234 -57.47 8.46 -2.55
N PRO A 235 -57.74 7.48 -1.67
CA PRO A 235 -56.67 6.68 -1.06
C PRO A 235 -55.69 6.06 -2.07
N GLU A 236 -56.16 5.77 -3.28
CA GLU A 236 -55.34 5.21 -4.38
C GLU A 236 -54.42 6.27 -5.00
N GLU A 237 -54.87 7.53 -5.08
CA GLU A 237 -54.05 8.66 -5.55
C GLU A 237 -53.02 9.06 -4.50
N VAL A 238 -53.34 9.00 -3.22
CA VAL A 238 -52.40 9.21 -2.12
C VAL A 238 -51.31 8.13 -2.14
N GLU A 239 -51.68 6.86 -2.32
CA GLU A 239 -50.73 5.75 -2.39
C GLU A 239 -49.88 5.80 -3.67
N ARG A 240 -50.41 6.30 -4.77
CA ARG A 240 -49.64 6.52 -5.99
C ARG A 240 -48.67 7.68 -5.84
N LEU A 241 -49.08 8.80 -5.27
CA LEU A 241 -48.20 9.92 -4.93
C LEU A 241 -47.11 9.52 -3.91
N ARG A 242 -47.47 8.70 -2.93
CA ARG A 242 -46.52 8.17 -1.96
C ARG A 242 -45.43 7.31 -2.66
N ARG A 243 -45.79 6.44 -3.60
CA ARG A 243 -44.83 5.66 -4.41
C ARG A 243 -44.05 6.56 -5.37
N GLU A 244 -44.66 7.57 -5.96
CA GLU A 244 -43.97 8.55 -6.79
C GLU A 244 -42.95 9.34 -5.96
N VAL A 245 -43.30 9.77 -4.77
CA VAL A 245 -42.39 10.44 -3.81
C VAL A 245 -41.31 9.48 -3.31
N GLU A 246 -41.64 8.21 -2.99
CA GLU A 246 -40.67 7.20 -2.61
C GLU A 246 -39.68 6.85 -3.75
N THR A 247 -40.12 6.93 -5.00
CA THR A 247 -39.23 6.76 -6.18
C THR A 247 -38.46 8.03 -6.54
N GLU A 248 -38.94 9.23 -6.19
CA GLU A 248 -38.23 10.50 -6.34
C GLU A 248 -37.24 10.79 -5.20
N ILE A 249 -37.40 10.16 -4.02
CA ILE A 249 -36.46 10.21 -2.88
C ILE A 249 -35.20 9.36 -3.16
N GLU A 250 -35.11 8.69 -4.31
CA GLU A 250 -33.85 8.10 -4.77
C GLU A 250 -32.72 9.16 -4.91
N PRO A 251 -31.47 8.75 -5.03
CA PRO A 251 -30.24 9.58 -4.95
C PRO A 251 -30.25 10.90 -5.74
N THR A 252 -31.15 11.07 -6.68
CA THR A 252 -31.35 12.29 -7.49
C THR A 252 -31.87 13.49 -6.70
N PHE A 253 -32.64 13.28 -5.64
CA PHE A 253 -33.25 14.39 -4.87
C PHE A 253 -32.16 15.24 -4.15
N VAL A 254 -31.19 14.58 -3.53
CA VAL A 254 -30.08 15.28 -2.87
C VAL A 254 -29.24 16.09 -3.87
N LEU A 255 -29.08 15.59 -5.09
CA LEU A 255 -28.37 16.30 -6.15
C LEU A 255 -29.15 17.52 -6.63
N ASN A 256 -30.47 17.42 -6.73
CA ASN A 256 -31.35 18.55 -7.09
C ASN A 256 -31.31 19.67 -6.03
N ILE A 257 -31.28 19.30 -4.73
CA ILE A 257 -31.08 20.30 -3.66
C ILE A 257 -29.74 21.01 -3.82
N VAL A 258 -28.67 20.26 -4.08
CA VAL A 258 -27.36 20.86 -4.31
C VAL A 258 -27.37 21.80 -5.50
N ASP A 259 -28.06 21.46 -6.60
CA ASP A 259 -28.18 22.31 -7.79
C ASP A 259 -28.89 23.62 -7.46
N ILE A 260 -30.04 23.56 -6.77
CA ILE A 260 -30.80 24.74 -6.31
C ILE A 260 -29.93 25.63 -5.40
N LEU A 261 -29.20 25.03 -4.45
CA LEU A 261 -28.36 25.81 -3.55
C LEU A 261 -27.25 26.54 -4.30
N PHE A 262 -26.62 25.91 -5.30
CA PHE A 262 -25.64 26.60 -6.13
C PHE A 262 -26.25 27.71 -6.98
N GLU A 263 -27.46 27.56 -7.50
CA GLU A 263 -28.17 28.63 -8.18
C GLU A 263 -28.47 29.79 -7.22
N MET A 264 -28.94 29.50 -5.99
CA MET A 264 -29.12 30.52 -4.98
C MET A 264 -27.82 31.30 -4.68
N LEU A 265 -26.70 30.60 -4.54
CA LEU A 265 -25.38 31.23 -4.30
C LEU A 265 -24.92 32.15 -5.44
N VAL A 266 -25.37 31.92 -6.69
CA VAL A 266 -25.10 32.83 -7.82
C VAL A 266 -25.85 34.15 -7.70
N TRP A 267 -27.10 34.10 -7.27
CA TRP A 267 -28.01 35.24 -7.25
C TRP A 267 -28.00 36.00 -5.93
N GLU A 268 -27.58 35.35 -4.84
CA GLU A 268 -27.65 35.93 -3.50
C GLU A 268 -26.60 37.03 -3.30
N LYS A 269 -27.05 38.20 -2.87
CA LYS A 269 -26.20 39.38 -2.69
C LYS A 269 -26.02 39.77 -1.23
N GLU A 270 -26.80 39.19 -0.34
CA GLU A 270 -26.76 39.46 1.09
C GLU A 270 -26.02 38.37 1.86
N PRO A 271 -25.21 38.74 2.89
CA PRO A 271 -24.38 37.78 3.60
C PRO A 271 -25.15 36.68 4.35
N GLU A 272 -26.26 37.01 4.98
CA GLU A 272 -26.99 36.10 5.85
C GLU A 272 -27.70 34.98 5.07
N PRO A 273 -28.54 35.25 4.04
CA PRO A 273 -29.08 34.17 3.20
C PRO A 273 -28.03 33.34 2.49
N TYR A 274 -26.91 33.95 2.06
CA TYR A 274 -25.80 33.25 1.47
C TYR A 274 -25.15 32.26 2.45
N GLN A 275 -24.95 32.71 3.72
CA GLN A 275 -24.43 31.84 4.78
C GLN A 275 -25.40 30.69 5.08
N ASN A 276 -26.72 30.95 5.07
CA ASN A 276 -27.72 29.92 5.29
C ASN A 276 -27.71 28.86 4.19
N ALA A 277 -27.58 29.24 2.92
CA ALA A 277 -27.43 28.30 1.82
C ALA A 277 -26.15 27.43 1.98
N VAL A 278 -25.05 28.04 2.40
CA VAL A 278 -23.79 27.29 2.66
C VAL A 278 -23.94 26.38 3.90
N ASN A 279 -24.68 26.78 4.92
CA ASN A 279 -24.96 25.91 6.08
C ASN A 279 -25.76 24.67 5.68
N ILE A 280 -26.72 24.81 4.74
CA ILE A 280 -27.45 23.66 4.18
C ILE A 280 -26.49 22.75 3.41
N LEU A 281 -25.57 23.32 2.57
CA LEU A 281 -24.53 22.51 1.91
C LEU A 281 -23.66 21.74 2.91
N ASN A 282 -23.37 22.32 4.08
CA ASN A 282 -22.64 21.63 5.15
C ASN A 282 -23.43 20.43 5.69
N LYS A 283 -24.75 20.58 5.91
CA LYS A 283 -25.61 19.47 6.34
C LYS A 283 -25.71 18.37 5.28
N VAL A 284 -25.83 18.75 4.02
CA VAL A 284 -25.84 17.80 2.90
C VAL A 284 -24.52 17.01 2.83
N LEU A 285 -23.38 17.68 3.03
CA LEU A 285 -22.08 17.01 3.10
C LEU A 285 -22.01 16.01 4.27
N ASP A 286 -22.53 16.39 5.45
CA ASP A 286 -22.59 15.48 6.60
C ASP A 286 -23.47 14.26 6.33
N ALA A 287 -24.62 14.44 5.68
CA ALA A 287 -25.50 13.35 5.28
C ALA A 287 -24.80 12.41 4.29
N MET A 288 -24.14 12.94 3.25
CA MET A 288 -23.38 12.13 2.27
C MET A 288 -22.30 11.30 2.96
N LEU A 289 -21.55 11.90 3.87
CA LEU A 289 -20.50 11.19 4.62
C LEU A 289 -21.07 10.14 5.59
N THR A 290 -22.25 10.39 6.16
CA THR A 290 -22.91 9.43 7.05
C THR A 290 -23.43 8.21 6.30
N LEU A 291 -23.92 8.41 5.08
CA LEU A 291 -24.42 7.36 4.20
C LEU A 291 -23.30 6.63 3.42
N GLY A 292 -22.03 7.01 3.59
CA GLY A 292 -20.92 6.43 2.84
C GLY A 292 -20.85 6.87 1.37
N GLU A 293 -21.64 7.86 0.96
CA GLU A 293 -21.75 8.37 -0.42
C GLU A 293 -20.56 9.29 -0.78
N LEU A 294 -19.35 8.75 -0.65
CA LEU A 294 -18.10 9.52 -0.79
C LEU A 294 -17.96 10.19 -2.16
N GLN A 295 -18.41 9.53 -3.24
CA GLN A 295 -18.29 10.09 -4.57
C GLN A 295 -19.14 11.37 -4.71
N LYS A 296 -20.34 11.39 -4.13
CA LYS A 296 -21.21 12.59 -4.11
C LYS A 296 -20.59 13.71 -3.26
N ALA A 297 -19.99 13.35 -2.12
CA ALA A 297 -19.27 14.30 -1.28
C ALA A 297 -18.07 14.93 -2.00
N ILE A 298 -17.29 14.12 -2.76
CA ILE A 298 -16.20 14.58 -3.62
C ILE A 298 -16.72 15.56 -4.68
N ASP A 299 -17.81 15.21 -5.35
CA ASP A 299 -18.38 16.03 -6.41
C ASP A 299 -18.91 17.37 -5.85
N LEU A 300 -19.52 17.37 -4.67
CA LEU A 300 -19.91 18.59 -3.97
C LEU A 300 -18.72 19.51 -3.68
N LEU A 301 -17.62 18.97 -3.10
CA LEU A 301 -16.41 19.75 -2.84
C LEU A 301 -15.81 20.30 -4.13
N LYS A 302 -15.72 19.49 -5.19
CA LYS A 302 -15.23 19.92 -6.50
C LYS A 302 -16.08 21.06 -7.06
N ARG A 303 -17.39 20.98 -6.93
CA ARG A 303 -18.32 22.04 -7.38
C ARG A 303 -18.05 23.35 -6.63
N VAL A 304 -17.83 23.32 -5.32
CA VAL A 304 -17.47 24.53 -4.56
C VAL A 304 -16.18 25.16 -5.09
N TYR A 305 -15.14 24.35 -5.39
CA TYR A 305 -13.90 24.87 -5.97
C TYR A 305 -14.10 25.46 -7.37
N ILE A 306 -14.92 24.81 -8.21
CA ILE A 306 -15.25 25.31 -9.55
C ILE A 306 -16.03 26.60 -9.41
N PHE A 307 -17.01 26.65 -8.52
CA PHE A 307 -17.83 27.83 -8.26
C PHE A 307 -16.97 29.05 -7.89
N GLN A 308 -16.02 28.89 -6.95
CA GLN A 308 -15.09 29.95 -6.57
C GLN A 308 -14.23 30.48 -7.72
N ARG A 309 -13.96 29.64 -8.72
CA ARG A 309 -13.13 30.03 -9.88
C ARG A 309 -13.92 30.58 -11.05
N THR A 310 -15.18 30.22 -11.15
CA THR A 310 -16.04 30.56 -12.30
C THR A 310 -16.76 31.88 -12.13
N TYR A 311 -17.14 32.21 -10.90
CA TYR A 311 -17.93 33.41 -10.60
C TYR A 311 -17.07 34.50 -9.96
N GLU A 312 -17.39 35.77 -10.29
CA GLU A 312 -16.80 36.94 -9.62
C GLU A 312 -17.46 37.10 -8.25
N LEU A 313 -16.79 36.59 -7.22
CA LEU A 313 -17.30 36.59 -5.85
C LEU A 313 -16.74 37.78 -5.07
N LYS A 314 -17.55 38.34 -4.17
CA LYS A 314 -17.12 39.34 -3.19
C LYS A 314 -16.22 38.68 -2.11
N ASP A 315 -15.37 39.44 -1.44
CA ASP A 315 -14.48 38.93 -0.40
C ASP A 315 -15.20 38.15 0.71
N TRP A 316 -16.38 38.60 1.14
CA TRP A 316 -17.17 37.91 2.15
C TRP A 316 -17.75 36.58 1.65
N GLN A 317 -18.15 36.47 0.37
CA GLN A 317 -18.59 35.20 -0.23
C GLN A 317 -17.43 34.20 -0.29
N ILE A 318 -16.25 34.66 -0.69
CA ILE A 318 -15.04 33.82 -0.70
C ILE A 318 -14.71 33.32 0.70
N GLU A 319 -14.88 34.18 1.73
CA GLU A 319 -14.58 33.80 3.11
C GLU A 319 -15.58 32.78 3.66
N ILE A 320 -16.88 32.89 3.33
CA ILE A 320 -17.90 31.90 3.71
C ILE A 320 -17.59 30.54 3.04
N LEU A 321 -17.32 30.52 1.74
CA LEU A 321 -16.96 29.27 1.04
C LEU A 321 -15.63 28.68 1.53
N ARG A 322 -14.68 29.54 1.92
CA ARG A 322 -13.43 29.08 2.55
C ARG A 322 -13.71 28.37 3.87
N LYS A 323 -14.60 28.91 4.72
CA LYS A 323 -15.02 28.26 5.97
C LYS A 323 -15.65 26.92 5.69
N PHE A 324 -16.53 26.80 4.70
CA PHE A 324 -17.10 25.52 4.28
C PHE A 324 -16.01 24.46 3.98
N ILE A 325 -14.99 24.82 3.20
CA ILE A 325 -13.90 23.90 2.86
C ILE A 325 -13.07 23.53 4.12
N VAL A 326 -12.85 24.49 5.01
CA VAL A 326 -12.17 24.23 6.30
C VAL A 326 -12.98 23.25 7.15
N GLU A 327 -14.29 23.47 7.25
CA GLU A 327 -15.20 22.61 7.99
C GLU A 327 -15.33 21.21 7.39
N ALA A 328 -15.20 21.06 6.06
CA ALA A 328 -15.17 19.77 5.41
C ALA A 328 -14.04 18.86 5.93
N GLY A 329 -12.95 19.46 6.43
CA GLY A 329 -11.82 18.76 7.05
C GLY A 329 -11.81 18.81 8.57
N ASN A 330 -12.93 19.06 9.25
CA ASN A 330 -12.99 19.09 10.71
C ASN A 330 -12.78 17.69 11.32
N GLU A 331 -12.48 17.65 12.62
CA GLU A 331 -12.11 16.42 13.31
C GLU A 331 -13.23 15.37 13.29
N GLN A 332 -14.49 15.77 13.42
CA GLN A 332 -15.64 14.86 13.41
C GLN A 332 -15.81 14.15 12.06
N ARG A 333 -15.70 14.91 10.95
CA ARG A 333 -15.78 14.36 9.58
C ARG A 333 -14.58 13.45 9.27
N ILE A 334 -13.40 13.86 9.66
CA ILE A 334 -12.18 13.05 9.50
C ILE A 334 -12.29 11.74 10.29
N GLU A 335 -12.80 11.79 11.52
CA GLU A 335 -13.03 10.59 12.33
C GLU A 335 -14.09 9.66 11.68
N ARG A 336 -15.16 10.22 11.12
CA ARG A 336 -16.17 9.46 10.38
C ARG A 336 -15.59 8.75 9.16
N ILE A 337 -14.75 9.44 8.39
CA ILE A 337 -14.03 8.84 7.25
C ILE A 337 -13.10 7.71 7.71
N GLY A 338 -12.43 7.89 8.85
CA GLY A 338 -11.61 6.83 9.44
C GLY A 338 -12.44 5.59 9.79
N LYS A 339 -13.64 5.77 10.35
CA LYS A 339 -14.58 4.67 10.64
C LYS A 339 -15.07 3.98 9.36
N LEU A 340 -15.43 4.73 8.34
CA LEU A 340 -15.84 4.19 7.05
C LEU A 340 -14.75 3.28 6.44
N LEU A 341 -13.49 3.71 6.46
CA LEU A 341 -12.36 2.90 5.99
C LEU A 341 -12.13 1.61 6.78
N GLU A 342 -12.55 1.58 8.05
CA GLU A 342 -12.35 0.42 8.91
C GLU A 342 -13.54 -0.54 8.92
N GLN A 343 -14.75 -0.07 8.69
CA GLN A 343 -15.98 -0.83 8.86
C GLN A 343 -16.56 -1.36 7.55
N GLU A 344 -16.39 -0.65 6.44
CA GLU A 344 -17.04 -1.01 5.18
C GLU A 344 -16.02 -1.56 4.16
N GLU A 345 -16.21 -2.81 3.76
CA GLU A 345 -15.40 -3.47 2.73
C GLU A 345 -15.67 -2.89 1.32
N GLU A 346 -16.81 -2.26 1.10
CA GLU A 346 -17.25 -1.72 -0.20
C GLU A 346 -16.66 -0.35 -0.52
N ILE A 347 -16.13 0.39 0.48
CA ILE A 347 -15.55 1.70 0.25
C ILE A 347 -14.17 1.57 -0.41
N ARG A 348 -14.05 2.16 -1.60
CA ARG A 348 -12.79 2.19 -2.33
C ARG A 348 -11.81 3.17 -1.70
N SER A 349 -10.59 2.72 -1.49
CA SER A 349 -9.52 3.55 -0.93
C SER A 349 -9.23 4.80 -1.76
N GLU A 350 -9.42 4.70 -3.09
CA GLU A 350 -9.24 5.79 -4.04
C GLU A 350 -10.23 6.93 -3.83
N ASP A 351 -11.49 6.60 -3.48
CA ASP A 351 -12.51 7.62 -3.21
C ASP A 351 -12.18 8.37 -1.92
N VAL A 352 -11.77 7.65 -0.87
CA VAL A 352 -11.31 8.29 0.38
C VAL A 352 -10.10 9.17 0.13
N HIS A 353 -9.10 8.67 -0.58
CA HIS A 353 -7.92 9.47 -0.95
C HIS A 353 -8.33 10.73 -1.72
N SER A 354 -9.22 10.59 -2.72
CA SER A 354 -9.74 11.70 -3.52
C SER A 354 -10.49 12.74 -2.69
N TYR A 355 -11.25 12.31 -1.69
CA TYR A 355 -11.88 13.23 -0.73
C TYR A 355 -10.82 13.97 0.10
N LEU A 356 -9.88 13.23 0.68
CA LEU A 356 -8.88 13.79 1.59
C LEU A 356 -7.99 14.82 0.92
N ILE A 357 -7.56 14.61 -0.33
CA ILE A 357 -6.72 15.58 -1.07
C ILE A 357 -7.46 16.90 -1.41
N LEU A 358 -8.79 16.89 -1.44
CA LEU A 358 -9.58 18.13 -1.58
C LEU A 358 -9.60 18.97 -0.30
N LEU A 359 -9.28 18.35 0.84
CA LEU A 359 -9.21 19.04 2.12
C LEU A 359 -7.93 19.83 2.23
N GLN A 360 -7.79 21.00 2.26
CA GLN A 360 -6.56 21.80 2.28
C GLN A 360 -5.73 21.60 3.58
N ARG A 361 -4.75 22.46 3.77
CA ARG A 361 -3.81 22.48 4.90
C ARG A 361 -4.46 22.26 6.29
N ASN A 362 -5.70 22.71 6.47
CA ASN A 362 -6.38 22.64 7.76
C ASN A 362 -6.70 21.21 8.21
N ALA A 363 -6.84 20.26 7.27
CA ALA A 363 -7.07 18.85 7.58
C ALA A 363 -5.80 18.10 8.04
N ILE A 364 -4.60 18.68 7.89
CA ILE A 364 -3.34 18.00 8.22
C ILE A 364 -3.33 17.59 9.69
N GLN A 365 -3.67 18.48 10.61
CA GLN A 365 -3.64 18.19 12.05
C GLN A 365 -4.66 17.10 12.46
N PRO A 366 -5.96 17.19 12.06
CA PRO A 366 -6.91 16.11 12.29
C PRO A 366 -6.48 14.77 11.70
N LEU A 367 -5.92 14.75 10.48
CA LEU A 367 -5.45 13.53 9.83
C LEU A 367 -4.24 12.91 10.54
N ILE A 368 -3.31 13.72 11.07
CA ILE A 368 -2.19 13.19 11.86
C ILE A 368 -2.69 12.57 13.17
N ARG A 369 -3.70 13.17 13.83
CA ARG A 369 -4.32 12.56 15.02
C ARG A 369 -4.95 11.23 14.67
N LEU A 370 -5.77 11.19 13.62
CA LEU A 370 -6.39 9.97 13.12
C LEU A 370 -5.34 8.90 12.79
N LEU A 371 -4.24 9.28 12.14
CA LEU A 371 -3.12 8.38 11.83
C LEU A 371 -2.49 7.75 13.09
N GLY A 372 -2.41 8.52 14.17
CA GLY A 372 -1.91 8.06 15.47
C GLY A 372 -2.85 7.13 16.24
N GLU A 373 -4.13 7.02 15.84
CA GLU A 373 -5.15 6.24 16.52
C GLU A 373 -5.56 4.98 15.75
N ARG A 374 -5.32 4.94 14.44
CA ARG A 374 -5.79 3.85 13.57
C ARG A 374 -4.84 2.68 13.51
N GLN A 375 -5.40 1.47 13.59
CA GLN A 375 -4.66 0.22 13.64
C GLN A 375 -4.53 -0.44 12.25
N LYS A 376 -5.56 -0.36 11.40
CA LYS A 376 -5.52 -1.01 10.06
C LYS A 376 -4.46 -0.37 9.15
N SER A 377 -3.59 -1.19 8.58
CA SER A 377 -2.51 -0.77 7.68
C SER A 377 -3.06 -0.04 6.44
N LYS A 378 -4.14 -0.56 5.84
CA LYS A 378 -4.84 0.07 4.70
C LYS A 378 -5.26 1.50 5.00
N THR A 379 -5.88 1.74 6.16
CA THR A 379 -6.33 3.06 6.60
C THR A 379 -5.14 4.02 6.79
N ARG A 380 -4.09 3.57 7.49
CA ARG A 380 -2.88 4.37 7.69
C ARG A 380 -2.22 4.77 6.37
N ARG A 381 -2.17 3.85 5.40
CA ARG A 381 -1.57 4.11 4.09
C ARG A 381 -2.32 5.19 3.33
N VAL A 382 -3.64 5.09 3.21
CA VAL A 382 -4.48 6.10 2.53
C VAL A 382 -4.29 7.48 3.17
N ILE A 383 -4.24 7.54 4.51
CA ILE A 383 -4.02 8.80 5.23
C ILE A 383 -2.61 9.34 4.96
N CYS A 384 -1.57 8.49 4.98
CA CYS A 384 -0.20 8.90 4.70
C CYS A 384 -0.03 9.44 3.28
N ASP A 385 -0.65 8.78 2.28
CA ASP A 385 -0.58 9.20 0.89
C ASP A 385 -1.29 10.55 0.70
N ALA A 386 -2.49 10.73 1.27
CA ALA A 386 -3.20 12.00 1.26
C ALA A 386 -2.40 13.12 1.97
N LEU A 387 -1.85 12.84 3.16
CA LEU A 387 -1.01 13.78 3.90
C LEU A 387 0.26 14.16 3.11
N SER A 388 0.84 13.24 2.36
CA SER A 388 2.00 13.51 1.51
C SER A 388 1.67 14.50 0.39
N GLU A 389 0.45 14.47 -0.15
CA GLU A 389 0.00 15.40 -1.17
C GLU A 389 -0.36 16.77 -0.64
N ILE A 390 -1.24 16.83 0.37
CA ILE A 390 -1.67 18.12 0.95
C ILE A 390 -0.55 18.82 1.72
N GLY A 391 0.42 18.06 2.20
CA GLY A 391 1.59 18.52 2.96
C GLY A 391 2.74 19.09 2.12
N LYS A 392 2.71 18.97 0.78
CA LYS A 392 3.81 19.43 -0.11
C LYS A 392 4.28 20.87 0.18
N ASN A 393 3.35 21.75 0.52
CA ASN A 393 3.63 23.16 0.82
C ASN A 393 3.49 23.50 2.32
N ALA A 394 3.47 22.48 3.19
CA ALA A 394 3.24 22.63 4.63
C ALA A 394 4.01 21.58 5.45
N PHE A 395 5.18 21.14 4.96
CA PHE A 395 5.96 20.07 5.60
C PHE A 395 6.36 20.41 7.03
N GLU A 396 6.43 21.68 7.39
CA GLU A 396 6.76 22.14 8.74
C GLU A 396 5.74 21.65 9.79
N LEU A 397 4.50 21.41 9.37
CA LEU A 397 3.45 20.91 10.29
C LEU A 397 3.72 19.47 10.78
N PHE A 398 4.56 18.73 10.06
CA PHE A 398 4.92 17.35 10.44
C PHE A 398 6.15 17.29 11.35
N THR A 399 6.99 18.30 11.35
CA THR A 399 8.30 18.25 12.00
C THR A 399 8.24 18.12 13.51
N SER A 400 7.19 18.67 14.15
CA SER A 400 6.97 18.57 15.59
C SER A 400 6.66 17.13 16.06
N TYR A 401 6.16 16.28 15.16
CA TYR A 401 5.84 14.89 15.47
C TYR A 401 7.04 13.93 15.37
N MET A 402 8.20 14.43 14.95
CA MET A 402 9.44 13.63 14.92
C MET A 402 10.01 13.32 16.31
N ASP A 403 9.51 13.95 17.35
CA ASP A 403 9.87 13.71 18.73
C ASP A 403 8.69 13.05 19.52
N ASP A 404 7.68 12.51 18.80
CA ASP A 404 6.54 11.81 19.42
C ASP A 404 6.99 10.47 20.04
N PRO A 405 6.52 10.10 21.24
CA PRO A 405 6.91 8.84 21.90
C PRO A 405 6.40 7.59 21.16
N ARG A 406 5.42 7.73 20.27
CA ARG A 406 4.86 6.63 19.50
C ARG A 406 5.71 6.39 18.25
N TRP A 407 6.58 5.40 18.30
CA TRP A 407 7.49 5.08 17.17
C TRP A 407 6.77 4.91 15.83
N TYR A 408 5.56 4.32 15.83
CA TYR A 408 4.76 4.11 14.61
C TYR A 408 4.30 5.43 14.00
N LEU A 409 4.01 6.46 14.81
CA LEU A 409 3.68 7.78 14.30
C LEU A 409 4.93 8.44 13.71
N VAL A 410 6.08 8.38 14.41
CA VAL A 410 7.36 8.89 13.88
C VAL A 410 7.72 8.23 12.57
N ARG A 411 7.53 6.90 12.44
CA ARG A 411 7.74 6.16 11.19
C ARG A 411 6.84 6.70 10.07
N ASN A 412 5.54 6.84 10.31
CA ASN A 412 4.59 7.31 9.32
C ASN A 412 4.87 8.78 8.90
N ILE A 413 5.24 9.64 9.85
CA ILE A 413 5.67 11.02 9.54
C ILE A 413 6.96 11.01 8.72
N THR A 414 7.91 10.13 9.02
CA THR A 414 9.15 9.96 8.22
C THR A 414 8.82 9.56 6.78
N TYR A 415 7.88 8.62 6.58
CA TYR A 415 7.37 8.23 5.27
C TYR A 415 6.78 9.46 4.53
N ILE A 416 5.89 10.21 5.18
CA ILE A 416 5.25 11.39 4.61
C ILE A 416 6.31 12.43 4.18
N LEU A 417 7.27 12.73 5.05
CA LEU A 417 8.36 13.67 4.74
C LEU A 417 9.23 13.20 3.56
N GLY A 418 9.49 11.89 3.48
CA GLY A 418 10.19 11.27 2.35
C GLY A 418 9.40 11.42 1.04
N ARG A 419 8.09 11.18 1.07
CA ARG A 419 7.18 11.32 -0.08
C ARG A 419 7.01 12.78 -0.53
N ILE A 420 6.98 13.73 0.40
CA ILE A 420 6.99 15.16 0.09
C ILE A 420 8.28 15.55 -0.68
N GLY A 421 9.39 14.87 -0.40
CA GLY A 421 10.61 14.95 -1.19
C GLY A 421 11.41 16.25 -1.04
N ARG A 422 11.13 17.08 -0.02
CA ARG A 422 11.83 18.34 0.19
C ARG A 422 13.16 18.14 0.91
N GLU A 423 14.22 18.79 0.40
CA GLU A 423 15.56 18.72 1.02
C GLU A 423 15.58 19.32 2.43
N GLU A 424 14.72 20.31 2.69
CA GLU A 424 14.58 20.97 3.99
C GLU A 424 14.08 20.03 5.09
N SER A 425 13.45 18.90 4.74
CA SER A 425 13.02 17.88 5.70
C SER A 425 14.15 16.95 6.17
N LEU A 426 15.32 16.94 5.49
CA LEU A 426 16.43 16.04 5.83
C LEU A 426 16.90 16.10 7.28
N PRO A 427 17.02 17.27 7.96
CA PRO A 427 17.43 17.33 9.37
C PRO A 427 16.47 16.54 10.30
N TYR A 428 15.18 16.53 9.97
CA TYR A 428 14.15 15.83 10.73
C TYR A 428 14.18 14.32 10.46
N ILE A 429 14.30 13.92 9.19
CA ILE A 429 14.45 12.51 8.81
C ILE A 429 15.77 11.96 9.38
N GLN A 430 16.81 12.77 9.54
CA GLN A 430 18.05 12.35 10.18
C GLN A 430 17.85 12.01 11.67
N LYS A 431 16.89 12.66 12.37
CA LYS A 431 16.49 12.22 13.73
C LYS A 431 15.90 10.80 13.70
N ALA A 432 15.04 10.51 12.71
CA ALA A 432 14.48 9.17 12.51
C ALA A 432 15.57 8.12 12.23
N PHE A 433 16.63 8.48 11.53
CA PHE A 433 17.75 7.58 11.26
C PHE A 433 18.55 7.17 12.51
N ILE A 434 18.54 7.98 13.57
CA ILE A 434 19.19 7.65 14.85
C ILE A 434 18.20 7.16 15.92
N HIS A 435 16.94 6.94 15.56
CA HIS A 435 15.89 6.47 16.46
C HIS A 435 16.24 5.07 17.00
N GLU A 436 15.80 4.75 18.22
CA GLU A 436 16.04 3.45 18.86
C GLU A 436 15.35 2.30 18.11
N ASP A 437 14.14 2.54 17.59
CA ASP A 437 13.39 1.55 16.84
C ASP A 437 13.92 1.40 15.41
N SER A 438 14.31 0.17 15.04
CA SER A 438 14.89 -0.15 13.73
C SER A 438 13.93 0.09 12.56
N ARG A 439 12.60 0.05 12.79
CA ARG A 439 11.57 0.31 11.77
C ARG A 439 11.57 1.77 11.36
N VAL A 440 11.75 2.68 12.33
CA VAL A 440 11.90 4.12 12.07
C VAL A 440 13.19 4.41 11.30
N LYS A 441 14.32 3.76 11.69
CA LYS A 441 15.60 3.90 10.95
C LYS A 441 15.47 3.48 9.49
N ARG A 442 14.79 2.35 9.23
CA ARG A 442 14.57 1.85 7.86
C ARG A 442 13.76 2.82 7.03
N GLU A 443 12.69 3.37 7.60
CA GLU A 443 11.88 4.37 6.92
C GLU A 443 12.71 5.62 6.57
N ALA A 444 13.62 6.04 7.45
CA ALA A 444 14.53 7.15 7.17
C ALA A 444 15.45 6.87 5.98
N ILE A 445 15.95 5.63 5.84
CA ILE A 445 16.76 5.20 4.67
C ILE A 445 15.95 5.29 3.38
N GLN A 446 14.70 4.84 3.39
CA GLN A 446 13.81 4.97 2.21
C GLN A 446 13.54 6.44 1.89
N ALA A 447 13.22 7.24 2.90
CA ALA A 447 12.99 8.66 2.74
C ALA A 447 14.20 9.39 2.14
N PHE A 448 15.43 9.05 2.54
CA PHE A 448 16.65 9.58 1.92
C PHE A 448 16.74 9.19 0.43
N GLY A 449 16.38 7.94 0.10
CA GLY A 449 16.33 7.47 -1.29
C GLY A 449 15.32 8.25 -2.14
N LEU A 450 14.11 8.47 -1.62
CA LEU A 450 13.04 9.22 -2.30
C LEU A 450 13.44 10.69 -2.54
N ILE A 451 14.05 11.34 -1.56
CA ILE A 451 14.54 12.72 -1.71
C ILE A 451 15.68 12.79 -2.73
N GLY A 452 16.61 11.85 -2.72
CA GLY A 452 17.67 11.68 -3.71
C GLY A 452 18.55 12.90 -3.95
N SER A 453 18.50 13.93 -3.09
CA SER A 453 19.37 15.11 -3.19
C SER A 453 20.82 14.75 -2.88
N THR A 454 21.76 15.63 -3.19
CA THR A 454 23.18 15.38 -2.89
C THR A 454 23.44 15.18 -1.41
N LYS A 455 22.71 15.89 -0.55
CA LYS A 455 22.80 15.71 0.91
C LYS A 455 22.20 14.36 1.35
N ALA A 456 21.05 13.98 0.79
CA ALA A 456 20.42 12.69 1.06
C ALA A 456 21.32 11.53 0.63
N VAL A 457 21.94 11.61 -0.55
CA VAL A 457 22.96 10.64 -1.00
C VAL A 457 24.11 10.54 0.01
N GLY A 458 24.60 11.66 0.53
CA GLY A 458 25.63 11.66 1.56
C GLY A 458 25.22 10.93 2.86
N LEU A 459 23.93 11.00 3.23
CA LEU A 459 23.38 10.27 4.38
C LEU A 459 23.26 8.76 4.09
N LEU A 460 22.83 8.39 2.87
CA LEU A 460 22.82 6.98 2.44
C LEU A 460 24.23 6.37 2.41
N VAL A 461 25.23 7.13 1.93
CA VAL A 461 26.62 6.67 1.96
C VAL A 461 27.11 6.41 3.39
N LYS A 462 26.77 7.28 4.34
CA LYS A 462 27.06 7.03 5.77
C LYS A 462 26.38 5.76 6.27
N ALA A 463 25.16 5.49 5.84
CA ALA A 463 24.43 4.29 6.24
C ALA A 463 25.02 2.98 5.70
N LEU A 464 25.90 2.99 4.69
CA LEU A 464 26.63 1.81 4.22
C LEU A 464 27.59 1.21 5.28
N THR A 465 27.89 1.97 6.35
CA THR A 465 28.75 1.54 7.46
C THR A 465 27.97 1.33 8.76
N ASP A 466 26.64 1.30 8.72
CA ASP A 466 25.80 1.05 9.91
C ASP A 466 26.12 -0.34 10.52
N GLY A 467 25.85 -0.49 11.82
CA GLY A 467 26.02 -1.77 12.52
C GLY A 467 25.05 -2.87 12.01
N ASP A 468 23.84 -2.49 11.61
CA ASP A 468 22.82 -3.43 11.12
C ASP A 468 23.00 -3.72 9.62
N ALA A 469 23.17 -5.01 9.28
CA ALA A 469 23.33 -5.47 7.90
C ALA A 469 22.14 -5.07 7.00
N ARG A 470 20.94 -5.05 7.55
CA ARG A 470 19.71 -4.67 6.84
C ARG A 470 19.71 -3.19 6.46
N ILE A 471 20.15 -2.33 7.37
CA ILE A 471 20.31 -0.88 7.10
C ILE A 471 21.33 -0.66 5.99
N ARG A 472 22.49 -1.36 6.04
CA ARG A 472 23.52 -1.27 4.99
C ARG A 472 23.00 -1.72 3.63
N ALA A 473 22.30 -2.87 3.59
CA ALA A 473 21.69 -3.40 2.37
C ALA A 473 20.64 -2.44 1.78
N MET A 474 19.74 -1.91 2.62
CA MET A 474 18.75 -0.92 2.19
C MET A 474 19.39 0.37 1.69
N ALA A 475 20.45 0.85 2.34
CA ALA A 475 21.18 2.03 1.89
C ALA A 475 21.80 1.80 0.51
N ALA A 476 22.40 0.63 0.27
CA ALA A 476 22.95 0.26 -1.03
C ALA A 476 21.87 0.25 -2.12
N ILE A 477 20.73 -0.42 -1.89
CA ILE A 477 19.60 -0.47 -2.82
C ILE A 477 19.08 0.94 -3.14
N ASN A 478 18.89 1.79 -2.11
CA ASN A 478 18.42 3.15 -2.34
C ASN A 478 19.43 4.01 -3.10
N LEU A 479 20.74 3.84 -2.89
CA LEU A 479 21.77 4.45 -3.73
C LEU A 479 21.68 3.98 -5.19
N GLY A 480 21.39 2.69 -5.41
CA GLY A 480 21.10 2.12 -6.73
C GLY A 480 19.88 2.77 -7.39
N LYS A 481 18.75 2.87 -6.67
CA LYS A 481 17.51 3.52 -7.15
C LYS A 481 17.70 5.00 -7.49
N VAL A 482 18.47 5.75 -6.68
CA VAL A 482 18.82 7.14 -6.99
C VAL A 482 19.58 7.25 -8.32
N GLY A 483 20.34 6.22 -8.72
CA GLY A 483 20.92 6.07 -10.05
C GLY A 483 21.99 7.11 -10.44
N LYS A 484 22.48 7.91 -9.50
CA LYS A 484 23.49 8.93 -9.78
C LYS A 484 24.87 8.29 -9.90
N LYS A 485 25.64 8.65 -10.93
CA LYS A 485 27.02 8.13 -11.10
C LYS A 485 27.92 8.39 -9.88
N SER A 486 27.65 9.43 -9.11
CA SER A 486 28.39 9.74 -7.87
C SER A 486 28.20 8.67 -6.77
N THR A 487 27.16 7.82 -6.86
CA THR A 487 26.93 6.74 -5.88
C THR A 487 27.78 5.51 -6.16
N LEU A 488 28.33 5.34 -7.36
CA LEU A 488 29.17 4.18 -7.72
C LEU A 488 30.44 4.08 -6.87
N GLY A 489 31.19 5.18 -6.70
CA GLY A 489 32.43 5.16 -5.93
C GLY A 489 32.30 4.53 -4.55
N PRO A 490 31.39 5.03 -3.68
CA PRO A 490 31.14 4.46 -2.36
C PRO A 490 30.72 2.98 -2.39
N LEU A 491 29.87 2.58 -3.36
CA LEU A 491 29.46 1.18 -3.51
C LEU A 491 30.63 0.27 -3.90
N LEU A 492 31.47 0.72 -4.84
CA LEU A 492 32.65 -0.01 -5.30
C LEU A 492 33.71 -0.12 -4.18
N GLU A 493 33.90 0.91 -3.38
CA GLU A 493 34.81 0.89 -2.23
C GLU A 493 34.40 -0.22 -1.24
N VAL A 494 33.10 -0.36 -0.95
CA VAL A 494 32.61 -1.39 -0.05
C VAL A 494 32.83 -2.79 -0.63
N VAL A 495 32.47 -3.05 -1.90
CA VAL A 495 32.60 -4.40 -2.49
C VAL A 495 34.06 -4.84 -2.69
N GLN A 496 34.99 -3.90 -2.79
CA GLN A 496 36.43 -4.16 -2.85
C GLN A 496 37.06 -4.40 -1.47
N SER A 497 36.36 -4.01 -0.38
CA SER A 497 36.90 -4.15 0.97
C SER A 497 37.12 -5.61 1.36
N LYS A 498 38.14 -5.87 2.19
CA LYS A 498 38.44 -7.24 2.71
C LYS A 498 37.29 -7.77 3.58
N ASP A 499 36.56 -6.89 4.23
CA ASP A 499 35.46 -7.27 5.12
C ASP A 499 34.17 -7.58 4.37
N PHE A 500 34.05 -7.23 3.11
CA PHE A 500 32.87 -7.54 2.30
C PHE A 500 32.59 -9.06 2.24
N GLN A 501 33.64 -9.89 2.19
CA GLN A 501 33.49 -11.35 2.21
C GLN A 501 32.93 -11.92 3.51
N LYS A 502 32.92 -11.14 4.60
CA LYS A 502 32.35 -11.53 5.88
C LYS A 502 30.86 -11.23 5.99
N ARG A 503 30.31 -10.46 5.05
CA ARG A 503 28.91 -10.03 5.04
C ARG A 503 27.98 -11.18 4.69
N GLU A 504 26.71 -11.01 5.00
CA GLU A 504 25.66 -11.97 4.67
C GLU A 504 25.39 -11.98 3.15
N PRO A 505 25.03 -13.14 2.53
CA PRO A 505 24.76 -13.23 1.10
C PRO A 505 23.71 -12.24 0.60
N ALA A 506 22.63 -12.02 1.36
CA ALA A 506 21.58 -11.06 1.02
C ALA A 506 22.10 -9.61 0.99
N GLU A 507 22.97 -9.25 1.93
CA GLU A 507 23.63 -7.95 1.94
C GLU A 507 24.57 -7.80 0.74
N MET A 508 25.40 -8.81 0.45
CA MET A 508 26.29 -8.79 -0.72
C MET A 508 25.52 -8.60 -2.02
N LYS A 509 24.41 -9.35 -2.18
CA LYS A 509 23.52 -9.20 -3.34
C LYS A 509 23.01 -7.77 -3.49
N ALA A 510 22.54 -7.14 -2.41
CA ALA A 510 22.03 -5.77 -2.43
C ALA A 510 23.04 -4.75 -2.98
N PHE A 511 24.33 -4.91 -2.65
CA PHE A 511 25.38 -4.06 -3.19
C PHE A 511 25.61 -4.27 -4.69
N PHE A 512 25.61 -5.52 -5.16
CA PHE A 512 25.76 -5.83 -6.59
C PHE A 512 24.55 -5.35 -7.39
N ASP A 513 23.34 -5.56 -6.88
CA ASP A 513 22.12 -5.05 -7.49
C ASP A 513 22.17 -3.52 -7.61
N ALA A 514 22.58 -2.82 -6.56
CA ALA A 514 22.75 -1.38 -6.56
C ALA A 514 23.74 -0.89 -7.64
N ILE A 515 24.90 -1.55 -7.76
CA ILE A 515 25.88 -1.23 -8.79
C ILE A 515 25.28 -1.45 -10.19
N GLY A 516 24.56 -2.56 -10.37
CA GLY A 516 23.84 -2.87 -11.61
C GLY A 516 22.81 -1.82 -11.99
N MET A 517 22.02 -1.33 -11.02
CA MET A 517 21.00 -0.28 -11.20
C MET A 517 21.61 1.07 -11.60
N VAL A 518 22.71 1.47 -10.98
CA VAL A 518 23.37 2.75 -11.32
C VAL A 518 23.93 2.73 -12.75
N GLY A 519 24.26 1.54 -13.25
CA GLY A 519 24.79 1.34 -14.59
C GLY A 519 26.33 1.35 -14.65
N GLY A 520 26.85 1.07 -15.85
CA GLY A 520 28.28 0.86 -16.06
C GLY A 520 29.09 2.15 -16.23
N SER A 521 30.13 2.28 -15.43
CA SER A 521 31.31 3.08 -15.75
C SER A 521 32.45 2.12 -16.10
N LYS A 522 33.50 2.61 -16.81
CA LYS A 522 34.68 1.78 -17.08
C LYS A 522 35.28 1.19 -15.80
N GLU A 523 35.28 1.98 -14.72
CA GLU A 523 35.78 1.56 -13.42
C GLU A 523 34.92 0.44 -12.81
N SER A 524 33.59 0.60 -12.78
CA SER A 524 32.68 -0.41 -12.21
C SER A 524 32.74 -1.72 -12.99
N ILE A 525 32.80 -1.67 -14.33
CA ILE A 525 32.94 -2.86 -15.17
C ILE A 525 34.24 -3.60 -14.87
N LEU A 526 35.36 -2.86 -14.76
CA LEU A 526 36.66 -3.46 -14.42
C LEU A 526 36.62 -4.11 -13.04
N VAL A 527 36.09 -3.47 -12.03
CA VAL A 527 35.96 -4.00 -10.67
C VAL A 527 35.10 -5.27 -10.66
N LEU A 528 33.92 -5.24 -11.32
CA LEU A 528 33.05 -6.41 -11.42
C LEU A 528 33.71 -7.57 -12.14
N GLN A 529 34.47 -7.31 -13.22
CA GLN A 529 35.24 -8.32 -13.91
C GLN A 529 36.31 -8.94 -13.00
N GLN A 530 37.07 -8.11 -12.27
CA GLN A 530 38.07 -8.59 -11.32
C GLN A 530 37.47 -9.46 -10.21
N LEU A 531 36.30 -9.08 -9.70
CA LEU A 531 35.58 -9.85 -8.68
C LEU A 531 35.06 -11.18 -9.24
N LEU A 532 34.58 -11.20 -10.48
CA LEU A 532 34.15 -12.42 -11.18
C LEU A 532 35.29 -13.39 -11.41
N GLU A 533 36.49 -12.90 -11.77
CA GLU A 533 37.68 -13.69 -12.04
C GLU A 533 38.44 -14.12 -10.78
N ARG A 534 38.13 -13.54 -9.62
CA ARG A 534 38.84 -13.77 -8.36
C ARG A 534 38.65 -15.19 -7.86
N LYS A 535 39.78 -15.90 -7.62
CA LYS A 535 39.80 -17.26 -7.07
C LYS A 535 40.16 -17.23 -5.59
N SER A 536 39.49 -18.05 -4.79
CA SER A 536 39.85 -18.25 -3.39
C SER A 536 39.98 -19.74 -3.08
N TRP A 537 41.02 -20.08 -2.37
CA TRP A 537 41.30 -21.48 -1.99
C TRP A 537 40.70 -21.85 -0.63
N PHE A 538 40.45 -20.87 0.26
CA PHE A 538 40.08 -21.11 1.66
C PHE A 538 38.63 -20.75 2.03
N SER A 539 37.88 -20.02 1.19
CA SER A 539 36.51 -19.61 1.46
C SER A 539 35.64 -19.70 0.21
N ARG A 540 35.52 -20.91 -0.34
CA ARG A 540 34.81 -21.14 -1.62
C ARG A 540 33.40 -20.59 -1.64
N GLY A 541 32.53 -20.94 -0.68
CA GLY A 541 31.13 -20.57 -0.72
C GLY A 541 30.85 -19.05 -0.73
N LYS A 542 31.54 -18.27 0.12
CA LYS A 542 31.35 -16.80 0.14
C LYS A 542 31.96 -16.09 -1.07
N MET A 543 33.03 -16.66 -1.65
CA MET A 543 33.59 -16.14 -2.88
C MET A 543 32.70 -16.44 -4.08
N ASP A 544 31.98 -17.54 -4.04
CA ASP A 544 31.04 -17.93 -5.07
C ASP A 544 29.83 -16.94 -5.09
N GLU A 545 29.34 -16.51 -3.94
CA GLU A 545 28.29 -15.45 -3.84
C GLU A 545 28.77 -14.12 -4.44
N ILE A 546 30.04 -13.73 -4.20
CA ILE A 546 30.60 -12.51 -4.80
C ILE A 546 30.66 -12.62 -6.33
N ARG A 547 31.06 -13.79 -6.85
CA ARG A 547 31.19 -14.03 -8.29
C ARG A 547 29.80 -14.05 -8.96
N ILE A 548 28.81 -14.68 -8.32
CA ILE A 548 27.42 -14.66 -8.78
C ILE A 548 26.89 -13.21 -8.82
N GLY A 549 27.08 -12.46 -7.73
CA GLY A 549 26.65 -11.07 -7.65
C GLY A 549 27.31 -10.20 -8.72
N ALA A 550 28.61 -10.35 -8.94
CA ALA A 550 29.34 -9.63 -9.98
C ALA A 550 28.82 -9.96 -11.39
N ALA A 551 28.55 -11.25 -11.69
CA ALA A 551 27.97 -11.66 -12.97
C ALA A 551 26.57 -11.07 -13.16
N GLN A 552 25.72 -11.08 -12.12
CA GLN A 552 24.38 -10.50 -12.16
C GLN A 552 24.43 -8.98 -12.39
N ALA A 553 25.32 -8.26 -11.70
CA ALA A 553 25.50 -6.83 -11.90
C ALA A 553 25.96 -6.52 -13.34
N LEU A 554 26.90 -7.27 -13.91
CA LEU A 554 27.31 -7.13 -15.32
C LEU A 554 26.15 -7.36 -16.29
N ALA A 555 25.31 -8.38 -16.04
CA ALA A 555 24.12 -8.65 -16.85
C ALA A 555 23.09 -7.52 -16.76
N MET A 556 22.90 -6.94 -15.57
CA MET A 556 21.98 -5.81 -15.32
C MET A 556 22.46 -4.54 -16.03
N ILE A 557 23.76 -4.24 -16.01
CA ILE A 557 24.36 -3.13 -16.76
C ILE A 557 24.09 -3.30 -18.26
N GLY A 558 24.28 -4.50 -18.81
CA GLY A 558 23.81 -4.90 -20.14
C GLY A 558 24.45 -4.19 -21.33
N THR A 559 25.60 -3.54 -21.16
CA THR A 559 26.34 -2.94 -22.28
C THR A 559 27.02 -4.02 -23.14
N PRO A 560 27.36 -3.75 -24.43
CA PRO A 560 28.09 -4.69 -25.26
C PRO A 560 29.38 -5.21 -24.61
N GLU A 561 30.09 -4.34 -23.86
CA GLU A 561 31.30 -4.68 -23.12
C GLU A 561 31.01 -5.69 -22.00
N THR A 562 30.00 -5.45 -21.17
CA THR A 562 29.63 -6.36 -20.07
C THR A 562 29.12 -7.70 -20.58
N MET A 563 28.38 -7.70 -21.70
CA MET A 563 27.91 -8.91 -22.34
C MET A 563 29.06 -9.74 -22.93
N ALA A 564 30.07 -9.10 -23.51
CA ALA A 564 31.26 -9.79 -23.98
C ALA A 564 32.06 -10.46 -22.84
N ILE A 565 32.14 -9.81 -21.66
CA ILE A 565 32.75 -10.40 -20.46
C ILE A 565 31.99 -11.66 -20.02
N LEU A 566 30.65 -11.61 -19.96
CA LEU A 566 29.84 -12.75 -19.56
C LEU A 566 29.89 -13.90 -20.57
N GLU A 567 29.89 -13.62 -21.89
CA GLU A 567 30.04 -14.64 -22.94
C GLU A 567 31.44 -15.29 -22.91
N SER A 568 32.47 -14.51 -22.61
CA SER A 568 33.82 -15.05 -22.38
C SER A 568 33.86 -15.95 -21.13
N GLY A 569 33.23 -15.51 -20.03
CA GLY A 569 33.12 -16.26 -18.77
C GLY A 569 32.38 -17.59 -18.92
N LYS A 570 31.35 -17.65 -19.74
CA LYS A 570 30.59 -18.86 -20.09
C LYS A 570 31.47 -19.96 -20.69
N ASN A 571 32.57 -19.60 -21.34
CA ASN A 571 33.53 -20.53 -21.95
C ASN A 571 34.73 -20.79 -21.04
N SER A 572 34.73 -20.33 -19.79
CA SER A 572 35.81 -20.50 -18.84
C SER A 572 36.03 -21.97 -18.47
N LYS A 573 37.30 -22.34 -18.20
CA LYS A 573 37.68 -23.63 -17.60
C LYS A 573 37.25 -23.74 -16.13
N ASP A 574 37.02 -22.61 -15.48
CA ASP A 574 36.51 -22.54 -14.13
C ASP A 574 34.97 -22.79 -14.16
N GLU A 575 34.58 -23.96 -13.64
CA GLU A 575 33.19 -24.43 -13.67
C GLU A 575 32.23 -23.43 -12.99
N PHE A 576 32.65 -22.87 -11.86
CA PHE A 576 31.85 -21.95 -11.11
C PHE A 576 31.63 -20.60 -11.84
N MET A 577 32.71 -20.07 -12.44
CA MET A 577 32.60 -18.86 -13.28
C MET A 577 31.68 -19.08 -14.47
N ARG A 578 31.80 -20.26 -15.11
CA ARG A 578 30.96 -20.64 -16.23
C ARG A 578 29.47 -20.63 -15.84
N ASP A 579 29.12 -21.27 -14.69
CA ASP A 579 27.78 -21.40 -14.22
C ASP A 579 27.17 -20.04 -13.78
N ALA A 580 27.97 -19.21 -13.08
CA ALA A 580 27.56 -17.86 -12.72
C ALA A 580 27.23 -16.99 -13.95
N CYS A 581 28.10 -17.05 -14.99
CA CYS A 581 27.84 -16.30 -16.23
C CYS A 581 26.64 -16.85 -17.02
N LEU A 582 26.45 -18.16 -17.08
CA LEU A 582 25.30 -18.79 -17.73
C LEU A 582 23.98 -18.39 -17.03
N GLN A 583 23.97 -18.40 -15.70
CA GLN A 583 22.80 -18.01 -14.92
C GLN A 583 22.47 -16.52 -15.12
N ALA A 584 23.47 -15.65 -15.11
CA ALA A 584 23.29 -14.23 -15.33
C ALA A 584 22.73 -13.92 -16.74
N LEU A 585 23.25 -14.58 -17.78
CA LEU A 585 22.77 -14.44 -19.15
C LEU A 585 21.32 -14.94 -19.31
N LYS A 586 20.95 -16.08 -18.68
CA LYS A 586 19.58 -16.61 -18.70
C LYS A 586 18.60 -15.67 -18.01
N SER A 587 18.96 -15.10 -16.85
CA SER A 587 18.08 -14.19 -16.11
C SER A 587 17.75 -12.92 -16.91
N LYS A 588 18.69 -12.44 -17.71
CA LYS A 588 18.47 -11.29 -18.61
C LYS A 588 17.53 -11.63 -19.76
N SER A 589 17.76 -12.76 -20.45
CA SER A 589 16.93 -13.17 -21.59
C SER A 589 15.47 -13.39 -21.17
N THR A 590 15.23 -13.89 -19.97
CA THR A 590 13.88 -14.07 -19.42
C THR A 590 13.18 -12.73 -19.14
N LYS A 591 13.90 -11.72 -18.61
CA LYS A 591 13.35 -10.38 -18.39
C LYS A 591 13.04 -9.65 -19.72
N GLU A 592 13.89 -9.80 -20.74
CA GLU A 592 13.67 -9.20 -22.06
C GLU A 592 12.50 -9.87 -22.83
N SER A 593 12.16 -11.13 -22.52
CA SER A 593 11.01 -11.82 -23.11
C SER A 593 9.68 -11.52 -22.41
N MET A 594 9.71 -10.92 -21.20
CA MET A 594 8.53 -10.55 -20.41
C MET A 594 8.20 -9.04 -20.49
N ALA A 595 9.13 -8.21 -20.99
CA ALA A 595 8.95 -6.78 -21.27
C ALA A 595 8.50 -6.54 -22.71
#